data_de3e8f2f9cbb412170abd0bf06c3c843
#
_entry.id   de3e8f2f9cbb412170abd0bf06c3c843
#
_cell.length_a   1.000
_cell.length_b   1.000
_cell.length_c   1.000
_cell.angle_alpha   90.00
_cell.angle_beta   90.00
_cell.angle_gamma   90.00
#
_symmetry.space_group_name_H-M   'P 1'
#
loop_
_entity.id
_entity.type
_entity.pdbx_description
1 polymer ?
#
loop_
_entity_poly.entity_id
_entity_poly.type
_entity_poly.pdbx_seq_one_letter_code
_entity_poly.pdbx_strand_id
1 'polypeptide(L)'
;MPQSLHIAIIGGGAAGFFAAIEAKRNFPHADITIFEKNSKVLAKVEITGGGRCNLTNSFEEISDLKQAYPRGHKLMKRLFKRFDYQHAFNWFEENGVPLVT
;
A
#
# COMPACT_ATOMS: atom_id res chain seq x y z
N MET A 1 12.21 32.23 -0.11
CA MET A 1 11.00 31.44 -0.43
C MET A 1 11.37 30.00 -0.63
N PRO A 2 10.83 29.12 0.17
CA PRO A 2 10.99 27.71 -0.14
C PRO A 2 10.28 27.42 -1.46
N GLN A 3 10.93 26.64 -2.31
CA GLN A 3 10.30 26.19 -3.54
C GLN A 3 9.24 25.15 -3.19
N SER A 4 8.14 25.15 -3.92
CA SER A 4 7.12 24.14 -3.78
C SER A 4 7.69 22.79 -4.22
N LEU A 5 7.53 21.78 -3.39
CA LEU A 5 7.89 20.42 -3.75
C LEU A 5 6.76 19.81 -4.57
N HIS A 6 7.10 19.27 -5.73
CA HIS A 6 6.15 18.56 -6.58
C HIS A 6 6.52 17.09 -6.62
N ILE A 7 5.58 16.23 -6.29
CA ILE A 7 5.77 14.79 -6.27
C ILE A 7 4.82 14.16 -7.28
N ALA A 8 5.39 13.47 -8.26
CA ALA A 8 4.64 12.73 -9.25
C ALA A 8 4.65 11.24 -8.90
N ILE A 9 3.48 10.63 -8.88
CA ILE A 9 3.34 9.21 -8.61
C ILE A 9 2.78 8.57 -9.88
N ILE A 10 3.49 7.59 -10.40
CA ILE A 10 3.10 6.90 -11.61
C ILE A 10 2.34 5.63 -11.23
N GLY A 11 1.09 5.57 -11.62
CA GLY A 11 0.21 4.46 -11.32
C GLY A 11 -0.80 4.76 -10.23
N GLY A 12 -2.08 4.64 -10.56
CA GLY A 12 -3.21 4.91 -9.67
C GLY A 12 -3.78 3.64 -9.03
N GLY A 13 -2.94 2.69 -8.65
CA GLY A 13 -3.33 1.51 -7.90
C GLY A 13 -3.18 1.72 -6.40
N ALA A 14 -3.25 0.61 -5.64
CA ALA A 14 -3.15 0.65 -4.19
C ALA A 14 -1.83 1.28 -3.71
N ALA A 15 -0.72 0.85 -4.29
CA ALA A 15 0.60 1.36 -3.92
C ALA A 15 0.73 2.85 -4.20
N GLY A 16 0.23 3.31 -5.34
CA GLY A 16 0.27 4.73 -5.71
C GLY A 16 -0.52 5.61 -4.76
N PHE A 17 -1.71 5.19 -4.40
CA PHE A 17 -2.53 5.93 -3.42
C PHE A 17 -1.91 5.91 -2.04
N PHE A 18 -1.38 4.78 -1.58
CA PHE A 18 -0.69 4.70 -0.30
C PHE A 18 0.51 5.65 -0.28
N ALA A 19 1.32 5.63 -1.33
CA ALA A 19 2.47 6.52 -1.45
C ALA A 19 2.06 7.99 -1.45
N ALA A 20 0.97 8.33 -2.13
CA ALA A 20 0.47 9.71 -2.16
C ALA A 20 0.05 10.21 -0.78
N ILE A 21 -0.66 9.38 -0.02
CA ILE A 21 -1.10 9.72 1.33
C ILE A 21 0.09 9.91 2.26
N GLU A 22 1.04 8.97 2.24
CA GLU A 22 2.24 9.07 3.08
C GLU A 22 3.12 10.25 2.69
N ALA A 23 3.25 10.52 1.39
CA ALA A 23 4.00 11.69 0.92
C ALA A 23 3.36 12.99 1.41
N LYS A 24 2.04 13.09 1.35
CA LYS A 24 1.34 14.31 1.81
C LYS A 24 1.46 14.50 3.30
N ARG A 25 1.48 13.42 4.07
CA ARG A 25 1.68 13.48 5.53
C ARG A 25 3.06 13.98 5.89
N ASN A 26 4.08 13.51 5.17
CA ASN A 26 5.46 13.89 5.43
C ASN A 26 5.82 15.25 4.85
N PHE A 27 5.13 15.66 3.80
CA PHE A 27 5.35 16.93 3.10
C PHE A 27 4.02 17.66 2.88
N PRO A 28 3.43 18.23 3.95
CA PRO A 28 2.07 18.80 3.88
C PRO A 28 1.88 19.91 2.84
N HIS A 29 2.97 20.60 2.49
CA HIS A 29 2.92 21.69 1.51
C HIS A 29 3.28 21.23 0.09
N ALA A 30 3.55 19.95 -0.12
CA ALA A 30 3.87 19.44 -1.44
C ALA A 30 2.61 19.32 -2.32
N ASP A 31 2.79 19.54 -3.61
CA ASP A 31 1.78 19.21 -4.61
C ASP A 31 2.00 17.79 -5.07
N ILE A 32 1.01 16.94 -4.88
CA ILE A 32 1.13 15.52 -5.22
C ILE A 32 0.13 15.19 -6.32
N THR A 33 0.63 14.61 -7.40
CA THR A 33 -0.19 14.23 -8.54
C THR A 33 0.02 12.75 -8.86
N ILE A 34 -1.09 12.03 -9.01
CA ILE A 34 -1.06 10.64 -9.45
C ILE A 34 -1.37 10.60 -10.93
N PHE A 35 -0.50 9.97 -11.71
CA PHE A 35 -0.68 9.78 -13.13
C PHE A 35 -1.09 8.34 -13.41
N GLU A 36 -2.25 8.14 -14.00
CA GLU A 36 -2.78 6.82 -14.33
C GLU A 36 -3.12 6.78 -15.83
N LYS A 37 -2.59 5.78 -16.54
CA LYS A 37 -2.82 5.65 -17.98
C LYS A 37 -4.23 5.21 -18.35
N ASN A 38 -4.93 4.53 -17.43
CA ASN A 38 -6.29 4.06 -17.66
C ASN A 38 -7.29 5.08 -17.15
N SER A 39 -8.53 4.99 -17.62
CA SER A 39 -9.58 5.90 -17.19
C SER A 39 -10.05 5.66 -15.75
N LYS A 40 -9.70 4.53 -15.17
CA LYS A 40 -10.15 4.13 -13.82
C LYS A 40 -8.97 3.90 -12.90
N VAL A 41 -9.00 4.53 -11.72
CA VAL A 41 -8.02 4.30 -10.66
C VAL A 41 -8.48 3.16 -9.75
N LEU A 42 -7.55 2.53 -9.03
CA LEU A 42 -7.83 1.48 -8.05
C LEU A 42 -8.63 0.29 -8.62
N ALA A 43 -8.45 0.01 -9.91
CA ALA A 43 -9.24 -1.01 -10.60
C ALA A 43 -9.08 -2.41 -9.97
N LYS A 44 -7.84 -2.78 -9.62
CA LYS A 44 -7.58 -4.09 -9.00
C LYS A 44 -8.08 -4.17 -7.57
N VAL A 45 -8.03 -3.07 -6.83
CA VAL A 45 -8.54 -3.02 -5.46
C VAL A 45 -10.04 -3.27 -5.45
N GLU A 46 -10.76 -2.68 -6.39
CA GLU A 46 -12.21 -2.80 -6.49
C GLU A 46 -12.68 -4.24 -6.66
N ILE A 47 -11.93 -5.06 -7.40
CA ILE A 47 -12.32 -6.44 -7.70
C ILE A 47 -11.70 -7.48 -6.76
N THR A 48 -10.78 -7.09 -5.88
CA THR A 48 -10.11 -8.03 -5.00
C THR A 48 -11.06 -8.58 -3.93
N GLY A 49 -10.84 -9.84 -3.56
CA GLY A 49 -11.62 -10.49 -2.52
C GLY A 49 -13.10 -10.67 -2.85
N GLY A 50 -13.47 -10.74 -4.13
CA GLY A 50 -14.86 -10.87 -4.53
C GLY A 50 -15.72 -9.68 -4.11
N GLY A 51 -15.15 -8.47 -4.09
CA GLY A 51 -15.82 -7.26 -3.66
C GLY A 51 -15.58 -6.88 -2.21
N ARG A 52 -14.83 -7.67 -1.46
CA ARG A 52 -14.53 -7.41 -0.05
C ARG A 52 -13.20 -6.72 0.19
N CYS A 53 -12.35 -6.64 -0.82
CA CYS A 53 -11.02 -6.06 -0.74
C CYS A 53 -10.10 -6.80 0.26
N ASN A 54 -9.31 -7.73 -0.24
CA ASN A 54 -8.27 -8.37 0.56
C ASN A 54 -7.13 -7.37 0.81
N LEU A 55 -6.88 -7.07 2.07
CA LEU A 55 -5.87 -6.09 2.44
C LEU A 55 -4.50 -6.73 2.63
N THR A 56 -4.41 -7.71 3.50
CA THR A 56 -3.13 -8.31 3.88
C THR A 56 -3.34 -9.72 4.44
N ASN A 57 -2.24 -10.40 4.67
CA ASN A 57 -2.24 -11.76 5.21
C ASN A 57 -1.14 -11.87 6.26
N SER A 58 -1.45 -12.48 7.40
CA SER A 58 -0.47 -12.73 8.45
C SER A 58 0.51 -13.85 8.10
N PHE A 59 0.13 -14.70 7.15
CA PHE A 59 0.89 -15.89 6.76
C PHE A 59 1.09 -16.90 7.92
N GLU A 60 0.17 -16.92 8.87
CA GLU A 60 0.27 -17.81 10.02
C GLU A 60 0.21 -19.29 9.65
N GLU A 61 -0.44 -19.62 8.54
CA GLU A 61 -0.63 -20.99 8.09
C GLU A 61 0.57 -21.55 7.32
N ILE A 62 1.57 -20.74 7.04
CA ILE A 62 2.77 -21.18 6.34
C ILE A 62 3.98 -21.15 7.26
N SER A 63 4.86 -22.15 7.11
CA SER A 63 6.07 -22.26 7.91
C SER A 63 7.27 -21.55 7.28
N ASP A 64 7.23 -21.32 5.98
CA ASP A 64 8.32 -20.71 5.22
C ASP A 64 7.74 -19.71 4.23
N LEU A 65 8.27 -18.48 4.25
CA LEU A 65 7.82 -17.41 3.38
C LEU A 65 7.96 -17.74 1.88
N LYS A 66 8.84 -18.70 1.52
CA LYS A 66 8.94 -19.21 0.16
C LYS A 66 7.63 -19.77 -0.36
N GLN A 67 6.76 -20.27 0.51
CA GLN A 67 5.47 -20.83 0.09
C GLN A 67 4.56 -19.74 -0.50
N ALA A 68 4.63 -18.53 0.02
CA ALA A 68 3.89 -17.38 -0.52
C ALA A 68 4.68 -16.68 -1.62
N TYR A 69 5.99 -16.59 -1.46
CA TYR A 69 6.88 -15.88 -2.38
C TYR A 69 8.00 -16.81 -2.84
N PRO A 70 7.75 -17.70 -3.81
CA PRO A 70 8.80 -18.58 -4.35
C PRO A 70 9.99 -17.79 -4.87
N ARG A 71 9.71 -16.57 -5.38
CA ARG A 71 10.74 -15.61 -5.77
C ARG A 71 10.60 -14.38 -4.89
N GLY A 72 11.72 -13.82 -4.48
CA GLY A 72 11.70 -12.59 -3.69
C GLY A 72 11.43 -12.78 -2.21
N HIS A 73 11.39 -14.02 -1.70
CA HIS A 73 11.12 -14.24 -0.28
C HIS A 73 12.15 -13.59 0.64
N LYS A 74 13.41 -13.53 0.24
CA LYS A 74 14.46 -12.87 1.02
C LYS A 74 14.23 -11.37 1.10
N LEU A 75 13.83 -10.75 -0.01
CA LEU A 75 13.50 -9.34 -0.04
C LEU A 75 12.28 -9.05 0.83
N MET A 76 11.22 -9.86 0.67
CA MET A 76 9.99 -9.67 1.46
C MET A 76 10.24 -9.85 2.95
N LYS A 77 11.10 -10.79 3.33
CA LYS A 77 11.46 -10.97 4.74
C LYS A 77 12.10 -9.71 5.32
N ARG A 78 12.96 -9.04 4.55
CA ARG A 78 13.56 -7.77 4.97
C ARG A 78 12.53 -6.64 5.04
N LEU A 79 11.66 -6.57 4.04
CA LEU A 79 10.63 -5.53 4.00
C LEU A 79 9.64 -5.69 5.14
N PHE A 80 9.25 -6.91 5.47
CA PHE A 80 8.32 -7.17 6.55
C PHE A 80 8.85 -6.81 7.92
N LYS A 81 10.16 -6.69 8.08
CA LYS A 81 10.72 -6.16 9.33
C LYS A 81 10.39 -4.69 9.55
N ARG A 82 10.14 -3.95 8.47
CA ARG A 82 9.81 -2.53 8.52
C ARG A 82 8.31 -2.28 8.44
N PHE A 83 7.63 -3.08 7.63
CA PHE A 83 6.20 -2.91 7.40
C PHE A 83 5.59 -4.27 7.04
N ASP A 84 4.94 -4.89 8.01
CA ASP A 84 4.29 -6.18 7.83
C ASP A 84 2.76 -6.05 7.88
N TYR A 85 2.06 -7.19 7.99
CA TYR A 85 0.60 -7.19 8.02
C TYR A 85 0.05 -6.40 9.22
N GLN A 86 0.73 -6.42 10.36
CA GLN A 86 0.27 -5.70 11.54
C GLN A 86 0.39 -4.19 11.35
N HIS A 87 1.48 -3.74 10.73
CA HIS A 87 1.66 -2.33 10.38
C HIS A 87 0.59 -1.88 9.39
N ALA A 88 0.28 -2.70 8.38
CA ALA A 88 -0.77 -2.40 7.42
C ALA A 88 -2.13 -2.31 8.10
N PHE A 89 -2.46 -3.27 8.95
CA PHE A 89 -3.71 -3.29 9.70
C PHE A 89 -3.85 -2.03 10.56
N ASN A 90 -2.81 -1.71 11.33
CA ASN A 90 -2.82 -0.54 12.20
C ASN A 90 -2.94 0.76 11.42
N TRP A 91 -2.26 0.84 10.27
CA TRP A 91 -2.31 2.03 9.43
C TRP A 91 -3.73 2.34 8.98
N PHE A 92 -4.46 1.33 8.52
CA PHE A 92 -5.85 1.53 8.09
C PHE A 92 -6.76 1.87 9.26
N GLU A 93 -6.60 1.20 10.40
CA GLU A 93 -7.41 1.49 11.59
C GLU A 93 -7.16 2.91 12.10
N GLU A 94 -5.92 3.34 12.14
CA GLU A 94 -5.56 4.71 12.55
C GLU A 94 -6.15 5.77 11.63
N ASN A 95 -6.46 5.39 10.39
CA ASN A 95 -7.08 6.28 9.41
C ASN A 95 -8.60 6.12 9.33
N GLY A 96 -9.19 5.45 10.29
CA GLY A 96 -10.63 5.34 10.41
C GLY A 96 -11.29 4.28 9.54
N VAL A 97 -10.51 3.33 9.02
CA VAL A 97 -11.03 2.24 8.20
C VAL A 97 -11.20 1.00 9.07
N PRO A 98 -12.43 0.55 9.36
CA PRO A 98 -12.64 -0.67 10.12
C PRO A 98 -12.23 -1.89 9.30
N LEU A 99 -11.51 -2.81 9.93
CA LEU A 99 -11.02 -4.03 9.28
C LEU A 99 -11.64 -5.27 9.95
N VAL A 100 -11.82 -6.30 9.14
CA VAL A 100 -12.35 -7.60 9.58
C VAL A 100 -11.33 -8.68 9.25
N THR A 101 -11.09 -9.56 10.22
CA THR A 101 -10.24 -10.73 10.03
C THR A 101 -11.05 -11.98 9.71
#